data_385fc060ba2b03399bd1c29bd73212d9
#
_entry.id   385fc060ba2b03399bd1c29bd73212d9
#
_cell.length_a   1.000
_cell.length_b   1.000
_cell.length_c   1.000
_cell.angle_alpha   90.00
_cell.angle_beta   90.00
_cell.angle_gamma   90.00
#
_symmetry.space_group_name_H-M   'P 1'
#
loop_
_entity.id
_entity.type
_entity.pdbx_description
1 polymer ?
#
loop_
_entity_poly.entity_id
_entity_poly.type
_entity_poly.pdbx_seq_one_letter_code
_entity_poly.pdbx_strand_id
1 'polypeptide(L)'
;SLNTFMNAFTSSDWTAYPFASMNRKDFDNLLTVYLDSVFFSSLDPLDFAQEGHRLEFDTPTDPSTDLVYRGVVYNEMKGAMSSPTSQLWQNLSSHLFPTTTYHYNSGGEPDHIVDLSYQDLISFYRHHYHPSNATFATYGNIPAYEHHERFEELALKRFDRLNIELPVHDEKRLFSPVRVEQGYAISDQEDTANKTHIVMGWLLGHSFDLQENLEGELLASVLLENSASPLMRALETTDIGHAPSPMCGIEDSNREMTFVCGIEGSEPEQQAALETLIEETLAQVVTEGVSQERLEAILHQLELHQREIAGDQFPYGLQLIMSAISPMIHGGDPVELLDLEPVLATMREKIRDPGYVPDLIRRKLLENPHRVTLTLRPDQQLESRRQEAIREALALRKAALTETEVQEITDRAQALEERQTRKDDDSILPKVDLTDVPLQMPEPEARYDGDASAALYVRGTNGLVYEQIVVPVPDLSEDELALLPYYTALISEVGCGELDYLQMQDRISAESGGISVSFSAKGQIDNVHDLSGYMIFNGKALARNREGLTRLLGDVFNGARFDEH
;
A
#
# COMPACT_ATOMS: atom_id res chain seq x y z
N SER A 1 -4.83 5.65 -25.70
CA SER A 1 -4.29 6.52 -24.66
C SER A 1 -2.78 6.45 -24.62
N LEU A 2 -2.14 7.53 -24.22
CA LEU A 2 -0.70 7.66 -23.97
C LEU A 2 -0.43 7.85 -22.48
N ASN A 3 -1.33 7.37 -21.63
CA ASN A 3 -1.23 7.54 -20.19
C ASN A 3 0.00 6.86 -19.60
N THR A 4 0.47 7.41 -18.50
CA THR A 4 1.49 6.78 -17.65
C THR A 4 0.86 6.06 -16.45
N PHE A 5 -0.41 6.39 -16.15
CA PHE A 5 -1.20 5.73 -15.10
C PHE A 5 -2.70 5.96 -15.32
N MET A 6 -3.50 4.94 -15.02
CA MET A 6 -4.97 5.01 -15.05
C MET A 6 -5.53 3.90 -14.16
N ASN A 7 -6.34 4.26 -13.16
CA ASN A 7 -6.94 3.28 -12.25
C ASN A 7 -8.16 3.86 -11.53
N ALA A 8 -8.77 3.05 -10.67
CA ALA A 8 -9.69 3.44 -9.62
C ALA A 8 -9.28 2.76 -8.32
N PHE A 9 -9.30 3.47 -7.21
CA PHE A 9 -8.98 2.95 -5.88
C PHE A 9 -10.18 3.13 -4.96
N THR A 10 -10.48 2.11 -4.17
CA THR A 10 -11.51 2.15 -3.13
C THR A 10 -10.89 1.83 -1.79
N SER A 11 -11.09 2.71 -0.81
CA SER A 11 -10.76 2.52 0.58
C SER A 11 -12.04 2.51 1.43
N SER A 12 -11.89 2.45 2.74
CA SER A 12 -13.03 2.36 3.66
C SER A 12 -13.89 3.62 3.71
N ASP A 13 -13.35 4.78 3.35
CA ASP A 13 -14.01 6.09 3.47
C ASP A 13 -13.82 7.01 2.25
N TRP A 14 -13.14 6.54 1.20
CA TRP A 14 -12.99 7.27 -0.06
C TRP A 14 -12.88 6.34 -1.26
N THR A 15 -13.23 6.87 -2.41
CA THR A 15 -12.93 6.27 -3.72
C THR A 15 -12.26 7.32 -4.58
N ALA A 16 -11.14 6.98 -5.21
CA ALA A 16 -10.39 7.88 -6.06
C ALA A 16 -10.28 7.33 -7.49
N TYR A 17 -10.31 8.23 -8.46
CA TYR A 17 -10.21 7.94 -9.88
C TYR A 17 -8.99 8.67 -10.47
N PRO A 18 -7.77 8.19 -10.19
CA PRO A 18 -6.55 8.83 -10.64
C PRO A 18 -6.19 8.45 -12.07
N PHE A 19 -5.65 9.42 -12.78
CA PHE A 19 -4.96 9.19 -14.04
C PHE A 19 -3.76 10.14 -14.18
N ALA A 20 -2.80 9.77 -14.99
CA ALA A 20 -1.66 10.61 -15.33
C ALA A 20 -1.26 10.44 -16.80
N SER A 21 -0.96 11.54 -17.45
CA SER A 21 -0.39 11.54 -18.81
C SER A 21 0.58 12.71 -18.97
N MET A 22 1.70 12.46 -19.63
CA MET A 22 2.63 13.50 -20.04
C MET A 22 2.26 14.14 -21.38
N ASN A 23 1.28 13.60 -22.08
CA ASN A 23 0.74 14.14 -23.32
C ASN A 23 -0.48 15.01 -23.04
N ARG A 24 -0.46 16.29 -23.41
CA ARG A 24 -1.53 17.24 -23.11
C ARG A 24 -2.89 16.83 -23.70
N LYS A 25 -2.93 16.38 -24.95
CA LYS A 25 -4.18 15.94 -25.59
C LYS A 25 -4.76 14.72 -24.91
N ASP A 26 -3.89 13.76 -24.55
CA ASP A 26 -4.31 12.56 -23.86
C ASP A 26 -4.81 12.88 -22.45
N PHE A 27 -4.14 13.79 -21.73
CA PHE A 27 -4.61 14.28 -20.42
C PHE A 27 -6.01 14.90 -20.51
N ASP A 28 -6.24 15.79 -21.48
CA ASP A 28 -7.56 16.42 -21.70
C ASP A 28 -8.64 15.39 -22.06
N ASN A 29 -8.29 14.38 -22.86
CA ASN A 29 -9.18 13.27 -23.20
C ASN A 29 -9.54 12.45 -21.96
N LEU A 30 -8.54 12.06 -21.16
CA LEU A 30 -8.75 11.31 -19.91
C LEU A 30 -9.60 12.10 -18.93
N LEU A 31 -9.32 13.40 -18.75
CA LEU A 31 -10.11 14.26 -17.89
C LEU A 31 -11.60 14.27 -18.30
N THR A 32 -11.86 14.36 -19.59
CA THR A 32 -13.24 14.33 -20.13
C THR A 32 -13.92 13.01 -19.80
N VAL A 33 -13.25 11.88 -20.06
CA VAL A 33 -13.80 10.54 -19.83
C VAL A 33 -14.02 10.28 -18.34
N TYR A 34 -13.05 10.65 -17.49
CA TYR A 34 -13.14 10.41 -16.04
C TYR A 34 -14.26 11.24 -15.40
N LEU A 35 -14.38 12.53 -15.75
CA LEU A 35 -15.48 13.36 -15.23
C LEU A 35 -16.86 12.85 -15.66
N ASP A 36 -16.97 12.39 -16.92
CA ASP A 36 -18.21 11.80 -17.42
C ASP A 36 -18.54 10.49 -16.70
N SER A 37 -17.56 9.59 -16.57
CA SER A 37 -17.75 8.30 -15.91
C SER A 37 -18.09 8.44 -14.42
N VAL A 38 -17.47 9.40 -13.71
CA VAL A 38 -17.71 9.59 -12.28
C VAL A 38 -19.04 10.25 -11.99
N PHE A 39 -19.40 11.33 -12.70
CA PHE A 39 -20.56 12.14 -12.36
C PHE A 39 -21.81 11.88 -13.22
N PHE A 40 -21.66 11.19 -14.36
CA PHE A 40 -22.74 10.96 -15.31
C PHE A 40 -22.84 9.48 -15.73
N SER A 41 -22.40 8.57 -14.86
CA SER A 41 -22.50 7.14 -15.12
C SER A 41 -23.94 6.71 -15.38
N SER A 42 -24.16 5.93 -16.44
CA SER A 42 -25.49 5.42 -16.82
C SER A 42 -26.01 4.37 -15.83
N LEU A 43 -25.13 3.64 -15.16
CA LEU A 43 -25.45 2.59 -14.17
C LEU A 43 -26.57 1.66 -14.68
N ASP A 44 -26.37 1.05 -15.85
CA ASP A 44 -27.34 0.11 -16.40
C ASP A 44 -27.54 -1.10 -15.46
N PRO A 45 -28.76 -1.63 -15.29
CA PRO A 45 -29.02 -2.81 -14.48
C PRO A 45 -28.17 -4.03 -14.85
N LEU A 46 -27.80 -4.17 -16.13
CA LEU A 46 -26.91 -5.25 -16.57
C LEU A 46 -25.46 -5.02 -16.13
N ASP A 47 -25.02 -3.77 -15.92
CA ASP A 47 -23.71 -3.49 -15.33
C ASP A 47 -23.67 -3.96 -13.88
N PHE A 48 -24.71 -3.67 -13.10
CA PHE A 48 -24.81 -4.19 -11.73
C PHE A 48 -24.80 -5.73 -11.70
N ALA A 49 -25.53 -6.37 -12.60
CA ALA A 49 -25.60 -7.82 -12.67
C ALA A 49 -24.29 -8.47 -13.12
N GLN A 50 -23.51 -7.81 -13.98
CA GLN A 50 -22.22 -8.28 -14.45
C GLN A 50 -21.10 -8.03 -13.43
N GLU A 51 -20.98 -6.78 -12.99
CA GLU A 51 -19.86 -6.33 -12.15
C GLU A 51 -20.12 -6.63 -10.67
N GLY A 52 -21.30 -6.36 -10.14
CA GLY A 52 -21.64 -6.58 -8.74
C GLY A 52 -21.88 -8.04 -8.44
N HIS A 53 -23.15 -8.43 -8.48
CA HIS A 53 -23.57 -9.83 -8.31
C HIS A 53 -24.90 -10.11 -8.99
N ARG A 54 -25.17 -11.39 -9.22
CA ARG A 54 -26.46 -11.90 -9.69
C ARG A 54 -26.67 -13.36 -9.30
N LEU A 55 -27.92 -13.76 -9.21
CA LEU A 55 -28.31 -15.17 -9.24
C LEU A 55 -28.36 -15.63 -10.70
N GLU A 56 -27.82 -16.80 -10.97
CA GLU A 56 -27.77 -17.42 -12.31
C GLU A 56 -27.84 -18.94 -12.16
N PHE A 57 -28.37 -19.65 -13.15
CA PHE A 57 -28.22 -21.10 -13.19
C PHE A 57 -26.79 -21.47 -13.60
N ASP A 58 -26.25 -22.56 -13.09
CA ASP A 58 -24.87 -22.97 -13.37
C ASP A 58 -24.60 -23.09 -14.88
N THR A 59 -25.60 -23.62 -15.62
CA THR A 59 -25.71 -23.44 -17.07
C THR A 59 -26.72 -22.31 -17.32
N PRO A 60 -26.31 -21.11 -17.76
CA PRO A 60 -27.06 -19.85 -17.64
C PRO A 60 -28.53 -19.89 -18.12
N THR A 61 -28.82 -20.64 -19.17
CA THR A 61 -30.17 -20.76 -19.76
C THR A 61 -30.88 -22.08 -19.42
N ASP A 62 -30.31 -22.93 -18.55
CA ASP A 62 -30.89 -24.21 -18.17
C ASP A 62 -31.36 -24.21 -16.70
N PRO A 63 -32.66 -24.00 -16.43
CA PRO A 63 -33.22 -23.99 -15.08
C PRO A 63 -33.11 -25.32 -14.33
N SER A 64 -32.76 -26.42 -15.00
CA SER A 64 -32.57 -27.72 -14.35
C SER A 64 -31.27 -27.79 -13.55
N THR A 65 -30.26 -26.97 -13.88
CA THR A 65 -28.97 -26.90 -13.20
C THR A 65 -29.07 -26.11 -11.89
N ASP A 66 -28.06 -26.22 -11.04
CA ASP A 66 -28.06 -25.55 -9.73
C ASP A 66 -28.08 -24.01 -9.85
N LEU A 67 -28.64 -23.34 -8.86
CA LEU A 67 -28.57 -21.88 -8.75
C LEU A 67 -27.24 -21.49 -8.12
N VAL A 68 -26.58 -20.48 -8.66
CA VAL A 68 -25.27 -19.98 -8.20
C VAL A 68 -25.24 -18.46 -8.15
N TYR A 69 -24.36 -17.91 -7.33
CA TYR A 69 -24.00 -16.49 -7.39
C TYR A 69 -22.85 -16.28 -8.38
N ARG A 70 -22.97 -15.23 -9.19
CA ARG A 70 -21.94 -14.75 -10.11
C ARG A 70 -21.82 -13.24 -10.04
N GLY A 71 -20.67 -12.69 -10.40
CA GLY A 71 -20.37 -11.27 -10.44
C GLY A 71 -18.87 -11.07 -10.38
N VAL A 72 -18.35 -10.01 -10.97
CA VAL A 72 -16.91 -9.72 -10.95
C VAL A 72 -16.47 -9.40 -9.52
N VAL A 73 -17.09 -8.40 -8.88
CA VAL A 73 -16.76 -7.99 -7.51
C VAL A 73 -17.00 -9.12 -6.52
N TYR A 74 -18.11 -9.86 -6.63
CA TYR A 74 -18.37 -11.02 -5.77
C TYR A 74 -17.26 -12.06 -5.84
N ASN A 75 -16.80 -12.43 -7.05
CA ASN A 75 -15.76 -13.42 -7.22
C ASN A 75 -14.37 -12.90 -6.82
N GLU A 76 -14.09 -11.63 -7.10
CA GLU A 76 -12.84 -10.97 -6.72
C GLU A 76 -12.70 -10.92 -5.20
N MET A 77 -13.75 -10.50 -4.49
CA MET A 77 -13.74 -10.46 -3.02
C MET A 77 -13.67 -11.84 -2.40
N LYS A 78 -14.34 -12.83 -2.98
CA LYS A 78 -14.18 -14.23 -2.57
C LYS A 78 -12.73 -14.70 -2.70
N GLY A 79 -12.05 -14.31 -3.78
CA GLY A 79 -10.62 -14.59 -3.99
C GLY A 79 -9.72 -13.84 -2.99
N ALA A 80 -9.94 -12.54 -2.81
CA ALA A 80 -9.16 -11.70 -1.90
C ALA A 80 -9.25 -12.17 -0.45
N MET A 81 -10.45 -12.55 0.00
CA MET A 81 -10.70 -13.06 1.35
C MET A 81 -10.27 -14.51 1.56
N SER A 82 -9.68 -15.18 0.57
CA SER A 82 -9.03 -16.47 0.77
C SER A 82 -7.62 -16.36 1.37
N SER A 83 -6.99 -15.18 1.29
CA SER A 83 -5.68 -14.90 1.90
C SER A 83 -5.75 -14.81 3.42
N PRO A 84 -4.92 -15.57 4.18
CA PRO A 84 -4.85 -15.44 5.64
C PRO A 84 -4.51 -14.02 6.10
N THR A 85 -3.59 -13.33 5.41
CA THR A 85 -3.19 -11.96 5.75
C THR A 85 -4.35 -10.96 5.56
N SER A 86 -5.14 -11.10 4.48
CA SER A 86 -6.32 -10.27 4.26
C SER A 86 -7.38 -10.50 5.35
N GLN A 87 -7.61 -11.76 5.73
CA GLN A 87 -8.50 -12.10 6.84
C GLN A 87 -7.98 -11.58 8.17
N LEU A 88 -6.67 -11.67 8.42
CA LEU A 88 -6.03 -11.17 9.64
C LEU A 88 -6.26 -9.66 9.78
N TRP A 89 -6.01 -8.88 8.72
CA TRP A 89 -6.24 -7.44 8.70
C TRP A 89 -7.72 -7.11 8.91
N GLN A 90 -8.63 -7.72 8.15
CA GLN A 90 -10.06 -7.43 8.24
C GLN A 90 -10.62 -7.75 9.62
N ASN A 91 -10.24 -8.89 10.21
CA ASN A 91 -10.68 -9.26 11.55
C ASN A 91 -10.09 -8.31 12.62
N LEU A 92 -8.81 -7.93 12.51
CA LEU A 92 -8.20 -6.99 13.43
C LEU A 92 -8.88 -5.62 13.35
N SER A 93 -9.04 -5.10 12.13
CA SER A 93 -9.67 -3.81 11.86
C SER A 93 -11.11 -3.74 12.38
N SER A 94 -11.91 -4.78 12.15
CA SER A 94 -13.29 -4.82 12.61
C SER A 94 -13.44 -4.74 14.14
N HIS A 95 -12.43 -5.18 14.89
CA HIS A 95 -12.43 -5.13 16.36
C HIS A 95 -11.74 -3.87 16.90
N LEU A 96 -10.80 -3.29 16.16
CA LEU A 96 -10.22 -1.98 16.47
C LEU A 96 -11.20 -0.83 16.17
N PHE A 97 -12.04 -1.00 15.16
CA PHE A 97 -13.00 0.00 14.70
C PHE A 97 -14.45 -0.49 14.74
N PRO A 98 -15.00 -0.85 15.94
CA PRO A 98 -16.32 -1.47 16.02
C PRO A 98 -17.49 -0.55 15.65
N THR A 99 -17.30 0.78 15.58
CA THR A 99 -18.40 1.74 15.40
C THR A 99 -18.25 2.67 14.18
N THR A 100 -17.14 2.57 13.46
CA THR A 100 -16.88 3.40 12.27
C THR A 100 -16.86 2.57 10.99
N THR A 101 -16.74 3.23 9.85
CA THR A 101 -16.70 2.57 8.52
C THR A 101 -15.55 1.58 8.39
N TYR A 102 -14.46 1.76 9.13
CA TYR A 102 -13.29 0.88 9.10
C TYR A 102 -13.55 -0.52 9.68
N HIS A 103 -14.72 -0.72 10.29
CA HIS A 103 -15.23 -2.05 10.66
C HIS A 103 -15.43 -2.96 9.46
N TYR A 104 -15.82 -2.38 8.33
CA TYR A 104 -16.25 -3.10 7.14
C TYR A 104 -15.12 -3.21 6.12
N ASN A 105 -15.13 -4.30 5.35
CA ASN A 105 -14.26 -4.47 4.21
C ASN A 105 -14.66 -3.50 3.09
N SER A 106 -13.72 -2.69 2.61
CA SER A 106 -13.99 -1.69 1.55
C SER A 106 -14.42 -2.28 0.22
N GLY A 107 -13.98 -3.51 -0.10
CA GLY A 107 -14.43 -4.25 -1.28
C GLY A 107 -15.74 -5.02 -1.05
N GLY A 108 -16.23 -5.08 0.19
CA GLY A 108 -17.42 -5.83 0.60
C GLY A 108 -17.13 -7.27 1.01
N GLU A 109 -17.92 -7.78 1.93
CA GLU A 109 -17.88 -9.19 2.32
C GLU A 109 -18.72 -10.01 1.34
N PRO A 110 -18.21 -11.13 0.78
CA PRO A 110 -18.94 -11.95 -0.18
C PRO A 110 -20.34 -12.34 0.29
N ASP A 111 -20.50 -12.67 1.58
CA ASP A 111 -21.76 -13.08 2.17
C ASP A 111 -22.80 -11.94 2.20
N HIS A 112 -22.35 -10.67 2.15
CA HIS A 112 -23.19 -9.47 2.19
C HIS A 112 -23.35 -8.77 0.84
N ILE A 113 -22.39 -8.95 -0.07
CA ILE A 113 -22.51 -8.43 -1.45
C ILE A 113 -23.80 -8.92 -2.10
N VAL A 114 -24.16 -10.18 -1.86
CA VAL A 114 -25.34 -10.83 -2.45
C VAL A 114 -26.68 -10.30 -1.93
N ASP A 115 -26.69 -9.56 -0.83
CA ASP A 115 -27.87 -8.91 -0.25
C ASP A 115 -28.16 -7.54 -0.88
N LEU A 116 -27.19 -6.95 -1.60
CA LEU A 116 -27.35 -5.64 -2.22
C LEU A 116 -28.25 -5.69 -3.45
N SER A 117 -29.13 -4.71 -3.58
CA SER A 117 -29.96 -4.55 -4.75
C SER A 117 -29.41 -3.49 -5.71
N TYR A 118 -29.85 -3.54 -6.97
CA TYR A 118 -29.58 -2.46 -7.92
C TYR A 118 -30.07 -1.10 -7.42
N GLN A 119 -31.17 -1.05 -6.68
CA GLN A 119 -31.69 0.20 -6.13
C GLN A 119 -30.79 0.76 -5.01
N ASP A 120 -30.12 -0.11 -4.26
CA ASP A 120 -29.13 0.32 -3.26
C ASP A 120 -27.94 0.99 -3.95
N LEU A 121 -27.42 0.40 -5.04
CA LEU A 121 -26.36 1.02 -5.86
C LEU A 121 -26.79 2.41 -6.38
N ILE A 122 -27.98 2.54 -6.95
CA ILE A 122 -28.48 3.82 -7.47
C ILE A 122 -28.63 4.86 -6.36
N SER A 123 -29.12 4.43 -5.19
CA SER A 123 -29.31 5.31 -4.03
C SER A 123 -27.98 5.78 -3.48
N PHE A 124 -27.02 4.87 -3.37
CA PHE A 124 -25.66 5.18 -2.93
C PHE A 124 -24.98 6.16 -3.89
N TYR A 125 -25.00 5.86 -5.18
CA TYR A 125 -24.40 6.72 -6.21
C TYR A 125 -24.96 8.14 -6.16
N ARG A 126 -26.29 8.31 -6.12
CA ARG A 126 -26.93 9.63 -6.06
C ARG A 126 -26.59 10.42 -4.79
N HIS A 127 -26.34 9.73 -3.70
CA HIS A 127 -26.02 10.37 -2.42
C HIS A 127 -24.54 10.75 -2.31
N HIS A 128 -23.63 9.92 -2.80
CA HIS A 128 -22.19 10.08 -2.59
C HIS A 128 -21.46 10.67 -3.79
N TYR A 129 -21.89 10.37 -5.02
CA TYR A 129 -21.23 10.78 -6.26
C TYR A 129 -21.78 12.12 -6.78
N HIS A 130 -21.58 13.14 -5.96
CA HIS A 130 -21.97 14.51 -6.28
C HIS A 130 -20.77 15.43 -6.15
N PRO A 131 -20.55 16.44 -7.05
CA PRO A 131 -19.39 17.34 -6.96
C PRO A 131 -19.24 18.05 -5.61
N SER A 132 -20.33 18.29 -4.88
CA SER A 132 -20.28 18.87 -3.52
C SER A 132 -19.66 17.93 -2.47
N ASN A 133 -19.50 16.64 -2.78
CA ASN A 133 -18.81 15.63 -1.97
C ASN A 133 -17.49 15.17 -2.60
N ALA A 134 -17.00 15.89 -3.61
CA ALA A 134 -15.78 15.51 -4.31
C ALA A 134 -14.62 16.47 -4.03
N THR A 135 -13.43 15.94 -3.95
CA THR A 135 -12.17 16.69 -3.92
C THR A 135 -11.45 16.49 -5.25
N PHE A 136 -11.08 17.60 -5.90
CA PHE A 136 -10.30 17.58 -7.13
C PHE A 136 -8.84 17.91 -6.78
N ALA A 137 -7.94 16.99 -7.03
CA ALA A 137 -6.51 17.16 -6.83
C ALA A 137 -5.77 17.08 -8.16
N THR A 138 -4.86 18.02 -8.43
CA THR A 138 -4.07 18.07 -9.66
C THR A 138 -2.61 18.35 -9.37
N TYR A 139 -1.72 17.70 -10.12
CA TYR A 139 -0.29 17.92 -10.07
C TYR A 139 0.27 18.05 -11.49
N GLY A 140 1.14 19.02 -11.71
CA GLY A 140 1.80 19.21 -12.99
C GLY A 140 1.98 20.68 -13.37
N ASN A 141 2.32 20.93 -14.63
CA ASN A 141 2.62 22.25 -15.15
C ASN A 141 1.43 22.96 -15.82
N ILE A 142 0.24 22.37 -15.77
CA ILE A 142 -0.98 23.02 -16.28
C ILE A 142 -1.44 24.03 -15.21
N PRO A 143 -1.68 25.30 -15.58
CA PRO A 143 -2.13 26.30 -14.61
C PRO A 143 -3.46 25.94 -13.96
N ALA A 144 -3.59 26.21 -12.66
CA ALA A 144 -4.80 25.85 -11.88
C ALA A 144 -6.09 26.43 -12.47
N TYR A 145 -6.07 27.63 -13.06
CA TYR A 145 -7.26 28.24 -13.66
C TYR A 145 -7.79 27.45 -14.87
N GLU A 146 -6.90 26.81 -15.65
CA GLU A 146 -7.33 25.96 -16.76
C GLU A 146 -8.04 24.70 -16.26
N HIS A 147 -7.57 24.11 -15.16
CA HIS A 147 -8.26 23.00 -14.51
C HIS A 147 -9.65 23.42 -14.02
N HIS A 148 -9.75 24.58 -13.33
CA HIS A 148 -11.03 25.10 -12.86
C HIS A 148 -12.03 25.34 -14.00
N GLU A 149 -11.59 25.95 -15.12
CA GLU A 149 -12.44 26.13 -16.29
C GLU A 149 -12.92 24.81 -16.86
N ARG A 150 -12.05 23.80 -16.93
CA ARG A 150 -12.40 22.46 -17.44
C ARG A 150 -13.37 21.73 -16.50
N PHE A 151 -13.15 21.79 -15.19
CA PHE A 151 -14.08 21.19 -14.22
C PHE A 151 -15.46 21.85 -14.31
N GLU A 152 -15.50 23.17 -14.35
CA GLU A 152 -16.76 23.91 -14.51
C GLU A 152 -17.47 23.54 -15.81
N GLU A 153 -16.75 23.56 -16.94
CA GLU A 153 -17.33 23.27 -18.26
C GLU A 153 -17.84 21.84 -18.38
N LEU A 154 -17.06 20.86 -17.95
CA LEU A 154 -17.33 19.44 -18.17
C LEU A 154 -18.32 18.86 -17.14
N ALA A 155 -18.29 19.34 -15.89
CA ALA A 155 -19.07 18.77 -14.82
C ALA A 155 -19.86 19.79 -14.00
N LEU A 156 -19.20 20.75 -13.31
CA LEU A 156 -19.78 21.47 -12.18
C LEU A 156 -21.00 22.28 -12.55
N LYS A 157 -21.04 22.95 -13.71
CA LYS A 157 -22.18 23.78 -14.18
C LYS A 157 -23.49 23.00 -14.35
N ARG A 158 -23.45 21.66 -14.29
CA ARG A 158 -24.65 20.80 -14.41
C ARG A 158 -25.24 20.44 -13.06
N PHE A 159 -24.64 20.89 -11.96
CA PHE A 159 -25.05 20.56 -10.61
C PHE A 159 -25.32 21.84 -9.81
N ASP A 160 -26.34 21.81 -9.00
CA ASP A 160 -26.54 22.79 -7.94
C ASP A 160 -25.74 22.39 -6.72
N ARG A 161 -25.19 23.38 -5.99
CA ARG A 161 -24.45 23.09 -4.76
C ARG A 161 -25.37 22.46 -3.71
N LEU A 162 -24.96 21.33 -3.18
CA LEU A 162 -25.61 20.65 -2.07
C LEU A 162 -24.77 20.83 -0.78
N ASN A 163 -25.46 20.89 0.36
CA ASN A 163 -24.81 20.81 1.67
C ASN A 163 -24.76 19.34 2.09
N ILE A 164 -23.69 18.66 1.68
CA ILE A 164 -23.45 17.25 2.01
C ILE A 164 -22.37 17.22 3.07
N GLU A 165 -22.66 16.56 4.18
CA GLU A 165 -21.69 16.30 5.25
C GLU A 165 -21.70 14.79 5.53
N LEU A 166 -20.61 14.13 5.19
CA LEU A 166 -20.42 12.68 5.37
C LEU A 166 -19.12 12.43 6.16
N PRO A 167 -18.99 13.00 7.38
CA PRO A 167 -17.76 12.86 8.15
C PRO A 167 -17.64 11.45 8.70
N VAL A 168 -16.42 10.92 8.67
CA VAL A 168 -16.04 9.80 9.53
C VAL A 168 -15.66 10.36 10.87
N HIS A 169 -16.25 9.84 11.94
CA HIS A 169 -15.96 10.25 13.31
C HIS A 169 -14.84 9.42 13.92
N ASP A 170 -14.24 9.92 15.00
CA ASP A 170 -13.29 9.15 15.78
C ASP A 170 -13.94 7.89 16.35
N GLU A 171 -13.19 6.80 16.40
CA GLU A 171 -13.66 5.56 16.98
C GLU A 171 -13.86 5.71 18.50
N LYS A 172 -14.91 5.07 19.01
CA LYS A 172 -15.16 5.02 20.46
C LYS A 172 -14.10 4.17 21.16
N ARG A 173 -13.38 4.77 22.10
CA ARG A 173 -12.28 4.09 22.78
C ARG A 173 -12.77 2.91 23.62
N LEU A 174 -12.07 1.79 23.50
CA LEU A 174 -12.22 0.66 24.39
C LEU A 174 -11.74 1.03 25.81
N PHE A 175 -12.41 0.52 26.83
CA PHE A 175 -12.02 0.77 28.23
C PHE A 175 -11.01 -0.26 28.75
N SER A 176 -10.86 -1.37 28.07
CA SER A 176 -9.90 -2.43 28.39
C SER A 176 -9.51 -3.19 27.14
N PRO A 177 -8.32 -3.82 27.12
CA PRO A 177 -7.90 -4.69 26.03
C PRO A 177 -8.90 -5.79 25.72
N VAL A 178 -9.03 -6.11 24.43
CA VAL A 178 -9.92 -7.16 23.91
C VAL A 178 -9.10 -8.28 23.31
N ARG A 179 -9.48 -9.53 23.59
CA ARG A 179 -8.91 -10.74 22.98
C ARG A 179 -9.96 -11.39 22.11
N VAL A 180 -9.57 -11.73 20.90
CA VAL A 180 -10.44 -12.32 19.88
C VAL A 180 -9.77 -13.56 19.30
N GLU A 181 -10.54 -14.62 19.10
CA GLU A 181 -10.13 -15.81 18.38
C GLU A 181 -11.05 -16.02 17.19
N GLN A 182 -10.46 -16.19 16.00
CA GLN A 182 -11.17 -16.42 14.74
C GLN A 182 -10.51 -17.57 13.97
N GLY A 183 -11.28 -18.21 13.08
CA GLY A 183 -10.76 -19.23 12.18
C GLY A 183 -10.54 -18.72 10.78
N TYR A 184 -9.51 -19.23 10.10
CA TYR A 184 -9.34 -19.07 8.65
C TYR A 184 -9.25 -20.42 7.95
N ALA A 185 -9.73 -20.46 6.71
CA ALA A 185 -9.79 -21.71 5.96
C ALA A 185 -8.41 -22.14 5.48
N ILE A 186 -8.07 -23.41 5.70
CA ILE A 186 -6.96 -24.11 5.06
C ILE A 186 -7.46 -25.38 4.38
N SER A 187 -6.63 -25.96 3.51
CA SER A 187 -6.95 -27.25 2.87
C SER A 187 -7.12 -28.35 3.92
N ASP A 188 -8.05 -29.26 3.70
CA ASP A 188 -8.28 -30.45 4.54
C ASP A 188 -7.09 -31.42 4.58
N GLN A 189 -6.17 -31.29 3.60
CA GLN A 189 -4.92 -32.07 3.50
C GLN A 189 -3.73 -31.41 4.17
N GLU A 190 -3.84 -30.15 4.58
CA GLU A 190 -2.78 -29.41 5.26
C GLU A 190 -2.81 -29.63 6.76
N ASP A 191 -1.62 -29.79 7.38
CA ASP A 191 -1.49 -29.79 8.83
C ASP A 191 -1.86 -28.41 9.42
N THR A 192 -2.51 -28.39 10.58
CA THR A 192 -2.84 -27.17 11.31
C THR A 192 -1.72 -26.67 12.21
N ALA A 193 -0.73 -27.51 12.51
CA ALA A 193 0.36 -27.17 13.41
C ALA A 193 1.21 -26.01 12.86
N ASN A 194 1.56 -25.09 13.73
CA ASN A 194 2.40 -23.91 13.42
C ASN A 194 1.83 -23.04 12.27
N LYS A 195 0.51 -22.87 12.23
CA LYS A 195 -0.16 -22.04 11.21
C LYS A 195 -1.05 -20.95 11.81
N THR A 196 -1.01 -20.78 13.10
CA THR A 196 -1.73 -19.71 13.78
C THR A 196 -1.00 -18.38 13.64
N HIS A 197 -1.74 -17.33 13.33
CA HIS A 197 -1.27 -15.94 13.39
C HIS A 197 -1.77 -15.31 14.68
N ILE A 198 -0.89 -14.63 15.41
CA ILE A 198 -1.27 -13.88 16.61
C ILE A 198 -0.73 -12.46 16.48
N VAL A 199 -1.61 -11.47 16.52
CA VAL A 199 -1.24 -10.06 16.40
C VAL A 199 -1.90 -9.23 17.49
N MET A 200 -1.17 -8.20 17.93
CA MET A 200 -1.68 -7.13 18.77
C MET A 200 -1.76 -5.85 17.95
N GLY A 201 -2.92 -5.19 17.98
CA GLY A 201 -3.14 -3.91 17.34
C GLY A 201 -3.59 -2.86 18.36
N TRP A 202 -3.10 -1.63 18.22
CA TRP A 202 -3.49 -0.46 19.01
C TRP A 202 -4.05 0.63 18.12
N LEU A 203 -5.09 1.29 18.57
CA LEU A 203 -5.57 2.51 17.95
C LEU A 203 -4.78 3.71 18.51
N LEU A 204 -4.18 4.49 17.63
CA LEU A 204 -3.33 5.64 17.97
C LEU A 204 -4.09 6.97 17.83
N GLY A 205 -3.38 7.99 17.36
CA GLY A 205 -3.91 9.32 17.07
C GLY A 205 -4.35 9.49 15.62
N HIS A 206 -4.57 10.73 15.21
CA HIS A 206 -5.10 11.07 13.89
C HIS A 206 -4.01 11.05 12.82
N SER A 207 -4.29 10.41 11.69
CA SER A 207 -3.39 10.38 10.52
C SER A 207 -3.30 11.74 9.80
N PHE A 208 -4.32 12.58 9.91
CA PHE A 208 -4.35 13.91 9.32
C PHE A 208 -3.65 14.99 10.17
N ASP A 209 -3.26 14.68 11.39
CA ASP A 209 -2.38 15.52 12.21
C ASP A 209 -0.94 15.12 11.97
N LEU A 210 -0.18 15.98 11.31
CA LEU A 210 1.19 15.68 10.89
C LEU A 210 2.13 15.38 12.08
N GLN A 211 1.90 16.01 13.23
CA GLN A 211 2.69 15.74 14.44
C GLN A 211 2.40 14.34 14.98
N GLU A 212 1.12 13.95 15.08
CA GLU A 212 0.72 12.61 15.54
C GLU A 212 1.16 11.53 14.56
N ASN A 213 1.09 11.81 13.25
CA ASN A 213 1.55 10.91 12.19
C ASN A 213 3.05 10.62 12.32
N LEU A 214 3.89 11.67 12.40
CA LEU A 214 5.34 11.49 12.59
C LEU A 214 5.72 10.86 13.94
N GLU A 215 4.94 11.06 14.99
CA GLU A 215 5.10 10.34 16.26
C GLU A 215 4.83 8.83 16.10
N GLY A 216 3.80 8.47 15.31
CA GLY A 216 3.50 7.08 14.96
C GLY A 216 4.61 6.43 14.15
N GLU A 217 5.07 7.12 13.10
CA GLU A 217 6.19 6.66 12.27
C GLU A 217 7.49 6.51 13.08
N LEU A 218 7.78 7.44 13.98
CA LEU A 218 8.93 7.35 14.88
C LEU A 218 8.82 6.10 15.79
N LEU A 219 7.64 5.82 16.35
CA LEU A 219 7.42 4.61 17.14
C LEU A 219 7.63 3.34 16.33
N ALA A 220 7.07 3.26 15.14
CA ALA A 220 7.23 2.11 14.26
C ALA A 220 8.71 1.89 13.89
N SER A 221 9.42 2.94 13.53
CA SER A 221 10.84 2.87 13.17
C SER A 221 11.72 2.48 14.37
N VAL A 222 11.48 3.05 15.55
CA VAL A 222 12.24 2.67 16.76
C VAL A 222 12.06 1.20 17.11
N LEU A 223 10.83 0.68 16.97
CA LEU A 223 10.45 -0.62 17.50
C LEU A 223 10.54 -1.77 16.48
N LEU A 224 10.34 -1.50 15.18
CA LEU A 224 10.07 -2.53 14.17
C LEU A 224 10.86 -2.39 12.85
N GLU A 225 11.67 -1.34 12.64
CA GLU A 225 12.28 -1.04 11.33
C GLU A 225 13.18 -2.15 10.78
N ASN A 226 13.96 -2.80 11.65
CA ASN A 226 14.93 -3.83 11.27
C ASN A 226 15.22 -4.80 12.41
N SER A 227 16.01 -5.85 12.14
CA SER A 227 16.36 -6.90 13.12
C SER A 227 17.14 -6.38 14.37
N ALA A 228 17.66 -5.16 14.34
CA ALA A 228 18.25 -4.52 15.53
C ALA A 228 17.20 -3.76 16.36
N SER A 229 15.99 -3.56 15.82
CA SER A 229 14.89 -2.91 16.53
C SER A 229 14.31 -3.83 17.61
N PRO A 230 13.99 -3.30 18.81
CA PRO A 230 13.69 -4.13 19.98
C PRO A 230 12.55 -5.14 19.78
N LEU A 231 11.40 -4.70 19.26
CA LEU A 231 10.28 -5.60 19.02
C LEU A 231 10.54 -6.54 17.84
N MET A 232 11.10 -6.06 16.75
CA MET A 232 11.43 -6.90 15.60
C MET A 232 12.37 -8.03 16.05
N ARG A 233 13.44 -7.70 16.77
CA ARG A 233 14.38 -8.69 17.30
C ARG A 233 13.70 -9.69 18.23
N ALA A 234 12.84 -9.24 19.15
CA ALA A 234 12.12 -10.12 20.05
C ALA A 234 11.22 -11.10 19.30
N LEU A 235 10.52 -10.61 18.25
CA LEU A 235 9.65 -11.44 17.41
C LEU A 235 10.42 -12.40 16.50
N GLU A 236 11.61 -12.03 16.01
CA GLU A 236 12.46 -12.88 15.17
C GLU A 236 13.16 -13.99 15.96
N THR A 237 13.48 -13.74 17.23
CA THR A 237 14.29 -14.67 18.04
C THR A 237 13.48 -15.52 19.02
N THR A 238 12.18 -15.37 19.09
CA THR A 238 11.31 -16.13 19.98
C THR A 238 11.00 -17.51 19.42
N ASP A 239 10.79 -18.48 20.32
CA ASP A 239 10.29 -19.82 19.98
C ASP A 239 8.74 -19.89 19.92
N ILE A 240 8.05 -18.75 20.11
CA ILE A 240 6.58 -18.68 20.13
C ILE A 240 5.98 -18.83 18.73
N GLY A 241 6.69 -18.43 17.68
CA GLY A 241 6.29 -18.51 16.28
C GLY A 241 7.49 -18.65 15.35
N HIS A 242 7.22 -18.73 14.06
CA HIS A 242 8.28 -18.93 13.05
C HIS A 242 8.84 -17.61 12.52
N ALA A 243 8.02 -16.57 12.45
CA ALA A 243 8.44 -15.28 11.92
C ALA A 243 7.57 -14.14 12.47
N PRO A 244 8.05 -12.88 12.45
CA PRO A 244 7.20 -11.72 12.64
C PRO A 244 6.05 -11.70 11.64
N SER A 245 4.89 -11.23 12.08
CA SER A 245 3.75 -11.04 11.19
C SER A 245 4.07 -10.02 10.10
N PRO A 246 3.66 -10.25 8.84
CA PRO A 246 3.80 -9.26 7.77
C PRO A 246 3.01 -7.96 8.02
N MET A 247 2.15 -7.94 9.04
CA MET A 247 1.39 -6.75 9.46
C MET A 247 2.13 -5.87 10.47
N CYS A 248 3.34 -6.23 10.90
CA CYS A 248 4.11 -5.42 11.83
C CYS A 248 4.41 -4.04 11.24
N GLY A 249 4.01 -2.97 11.95
CA GLY A 249 4.22 -1.59 11.52
C GLY A 249 3.08 -0.67 11.92
N ILE A 250 3.03 0.47 11.24
CA ILE A 250 1.95 1.44 11.35
C ILE A 250 1.07 1.41 10.11
N GLU A 251 -0.24 1.62 10.29
CA GLU A 251 -1.20 1.83 9.22
C GLU A 251 -1.87 3.19 9.46
N ASP A 252 -1.67 4.12 8.56
CA ASP A 252 -2.08 5.52 8.65
C ASP A 252 -3.09 5.95 7.59
N SER A 253 -3.55 5.03 6.75
CA SER A 253 -4.52 5.32 5.69
C SER A 253 -5.93 5.63 6.19
N ASN A 254 -6.27 5.21 7.42
CA ASN A 254 -7.53 5.52 8.09
C ASN A 254 -7.46 6.88 8.78
N ARG A 255 -8.61 7.42 9.20
CA ARG A 255 -8.68 8.66 10.00
C ARG A 255 -7.82 8.60 11.26
N GLU A 256 -7.82 7.47 11.95
CA GLU A 256 -6.98 7.19 13.11
C GLU A 256 -6.02 6.04 12.78
N MET A 257 -4.76 6.24 13.10
CA MET A 257 -3.70 5.29 12.83
C MET A 257 -3.80 4.06 13.72
N THR A 258 -3.25 2.95 13.24
CA THR A 258 -3.07 1.74 14.04
C THR A 258 -1.60 1.32 14.06
N PHE A 259 -1.14 0.87 15.22
CA PHE A 259 0.15 0.18 15.34
C PHE A 259 -0.10 -1.30 15.53
N VAL A 260 0.59 -2.13 14.78
CA VAL A 260 0.41 -3.60 14.82
C VAL A 260 1.76 -4.28 15.00
N CYS A 261 1.81 -5.30 15.85
CA CYS A 261 2.93 -6.24 15.90
C CYS A 261 2.45 -7.63 16.29
N GLY A 262 3.19 -8.65 15.90
CA GLY A 262 2.81 -10.03 16.18
C GLY A 262 3.67 -11.04 15.42
N ILE A 263 3.22 -12.27 15.40
CA ILE A 263 3.92 -13.41 14.80
C ILE A 263 3.00 -14.24 13.91
N GLU A 264 3.61 -14.98 13.02
CA GLU A 264 3.01 -16.06 12.26
C GLU A 264 3.71 -17.40 12.52
N GLY A 265 3.07 -18.49 12.13
CA GLY A 265 3.63 -19.82 12.36
C GLY A 265 3.61 -20.23 13.84
N SER A 266 2.56 -19.87 14.58
CA SER A 266 2.39 -20.12 16.02
C SER A 266 1.28 -21.15 16.31
N GLU A 267 0.97 -21.32 17.60
CA GLU A 267 -0.16 -22.10 18.10
C GLU A 267 -1.10 -21.21 18.93
N PRO A 268 -2.43 -21.51 18.95
CA PRO A 268 -3.41 -20.65 19.64
C PRO A 268 -3.10 -20.42 21.13
N GLU A 269 -2.52 -21.40 21.81
CA GLU A 269 -2.18 -21.36 23.22
C GLU A 269 -1.05 -20.35 23.54
N GLN A 270 -0.32 -19.90 22.53
CA GLN A 270 0.80 -18.98 22.69
C GLN A 270 0.38 -17.50 22.82
N GLN A 271 -0.91 -17.19 22.71
CA GLN A 271 -1.40 -15.80 22.77
C GLN A 271 -0.90 -15.05 24.01
N ALA A 272 -1.04 -15.63 25.19
CA ALA A 272 -0.63 -14.96 26.43
C ALA A 272 0.90 -14.81 26.54
N ALA A 273 1.66 -15.76 25.99
CA ALA A 273 3.13 -15.69 25.95
C ALA A 273 3.57 -14.54 25.02
N LEU A 274 2.93 -14.38 23.87
CA LEU A 274 3.23 -13.28 22.96
C LEU A 274 2.88 -11.92 23.56
N GLU A 275 1.71 -11.76 24.18
CA GLU A 275 1.35 -10.53 24.88
C GLU A 275 2.41 -10.16 25.93
N THR A 276 2.86 -11.12 26.73
CA THR A 276 3.91 -10.91 27.74
C THR A 276 5.22 -10.48 27.07
N LEU A 277 5.65 -11.17 26.01
CA LEU A 277 6.88 -10.83 25.27
C LEU A 277 6.86 -9.39 24.78
N ILE A 278 5.77 -8.98 24.15
CA ILE A 278 5.62 -7.62 23.62
C ILE A 278 5.61 -6.58 24.74
N GLU A 279 4.80 -6.80 25.80
CA GLU A 279 4.69 -5.86 26.92
C GLU A 279 6.02 -5.72 27.69
N GLU A 280 6.73 -6.83 27.94
CA GLU A 280 8.05 -6.82 28.58
C GLU A 280 9.09 -6.11 27.73
N THR A 281 9.08 -6.34 26.40
CA THR A 281 9.99 -5.65 25.47
C THR A 281 9.73 -4.15 25.47
N LEU A 282 8.46 -3.72 25.36
CA LEU A 282 8.10 -2.30 25.45
C LEU A 282 8.51 -1.67 26.79
N ALA A 283 8.28 -2.36 27.91
CA ALA A 283 8.67 -1.90 29.24
C ALA A 283 10.20 -1.81 29.39
N GLN A 284 10.93 -2.72 28.78
CA GLN A 284 12.40 -2.66 28.73
C GLN A 284 12.87 -1.41 27.98
N VAL A 285 12.32 -1.13 26.78
CA VAL A 285 12.66 0.08 26.00
C VAL A 285 12.33 1.36 26.79
N VAL A 286 11.20 1.38 27.50
CA VAL A 286 10.85 2.52 28.39
C VAL A 286 11.86 2.72 29.49
N THR A 287 12.44 1.65 30.03
CA THR A 287 13.41 1.70 31.14
C THR A 287 14.82 2.05 30.66
N GLU A 288 15.26 1.46 29.56
CA GLU A 288 16.61 1.63 29.01
C GLU A 288 16.76 2.89 28.16
N GLY A 289 15.65 3.37 27.57
CA GLY A 289 15.64 4.47 26.62
C GLY A 289 16.13 4.05 25.24
N VAL A 290 16.22 5.04 24.35
CA VAL A 290 16.76 4.89 22.99
C VAL A 290 17.90 5.88 22.82
N SER A 291 19.03 5.45 22.25
CA SER A 291 20.17 6.32 22.07
C SER A 291 19.85 7.51 21.15
N GLN A 292 20.45 8.67 21.45
CA GLN A 292 20.28 9.87 20.66
C GLN A 292 20.70 9.67 19.20
N GLU A 293 21.80 8.96 18.99
CA GLU A 293 22.34 8.65 17.66
C GLU A 293 21.33 7.87 16.81
N ARG A 294 20.65 6.88 17.43
CA ARG A 294 19.61 6.09 16.74
C ARG A 294 18.39 6.95 16.39
N LEU A 295 17.93 7.80 17.32
CA LEU A 295 16.80 8.70 17.06
C LEU A 295 17.10 9.70 15.93
N GLU A 296 18.32 10.24 15.90
CA GLU A 296 18.79 11.12 14.82
C GLU A 296 18.87 10.40 13.48
N ALA A 297 19.33 9.14 13.45
CA ALA A 297 19.34 8.30 12.25
C ALA A 297 17.92 8.02 11.73
N ILE A 298 16.99 7.68 12.60
CA ILE A 298 15.58 7.46 12.21
C ILE A 298 14.97 8.73 11.63
N LEU A 299 15.11 9.89 12.28
CA LEU A 299 14.63 11.15 11.71
C LEU A 299 15.31 11.51 10.39
N HIS A 300 16.58 11.13 10.22
CA HIS A 300 17.27 11.28 8.95
C HIS A 300 16.63 10.43 7.84
N GLN A 301 16.28 9.17 8.13
CA GLN A 301 15.59 8.30 7.18
C GLN A 301 14.18 8.81 6.82
N LEU A 302 13.41 9.26 7.81
CA LEU A 302 12.10 9.88 7.59
C LEU A 302 12.21 11.12 6.69
N GLU A 303 13.20 12.01 6.93
CA GLU A 303 13.45 13.17 6.07
C GLU A 303 13.81 12.75 4.64
N LEU A 304 14.67 11.74 4.46
CA LEU A 304 15.04 11.21 3.15
C LEU A 304 13.85 10.70 2.38
N HIS A 305 13.04 9.84 3.03
CA HIS A 305 11.86 9.25 2.43
C HIS A 305 10.87 10.34 1.94
N GLN A 306 10.65 11.34 2.76
CA GLN A 306 9.72 12.42 2.43
C GLN A 306 10.24 13.37 1.33
N ARG A 307 11.56 13.50 1.17
CA ARG A 307 12.16 14.32 0.12
C ARG A 307 12.30 13.59 -1.22
N GLU A 308 12.21 12.28 -1.21
CA GLU A 308 12.48 11.49 -2.41
C GLU A 308 11.42 11.69 -3.49
N ILE A 309 11.87 12.07 -4.67
CA ILE A 309 11.03 12.15 -5.87
C ILE A 309 11.16 10.82 -6.60
N ALA A 310 10.37 9.85 -6.20
CA ALA A 310 10.30 8.56 -6.87
C ALA A 310 9.18 8.55 -7.92
N GLY A 311 9.21 7.57 -8.81
CA GLY A 311 8.22 7.42 -9.89
C GLY A 311 8.13 5.99 -10.39
N ASP A 312 8.66 5.03 -9.61
CA ASP A 312 8.88 3.65 -10.05
C ASP A 312 7.57 2.85 -10.12
N GLN A 313 6.73 2.94 -9.09
CA GLN A 313 5.44 2.23 -9.05
C GLN A 313 4.27 3.14 -9.45
N PHE A 314 4.29 4.38 -8.97
CA PHE A 314 3.27 5.38 -9.24
C PHE A 314 3.92 6.70 -9.68
N PRO A 315 3.27 7.47 -10.58
CA PRO A 315 3.73 8.82 -10.88
C PRO A 315 3.87 9.65 -9.59
N TYR A 316 4.96 10.40 -9.46
CA TYR A 316 5.26 11.19 -8.25
C TYR A 316 4.10 12.09 -7.81
N GLY A 317 3.44 12.78 -8.75
CA GLY A 317 2.28 13.60 -8.44
C GLY A 317 1.13 12.81 -7.82
N LEU A 318 0.95 11.54 -8.23
CA LEU A 318 -0.04 10.65 -7.61
C LEU A 318 0.37 10.28 -6.18
N GLN A 319 1.65 10.00 -5.93
CA GLN A 319 2.14 9.73 -4.58
C GLN A 319 1.85 10.90 -3.63
N LEU A 320 2.14 12.13 -4.05
CA LEU A 320 1.83 13.34 -3.26
C LEU A 320 0.33 13.50 -3.00
N ILE A 321 -0.51 13.23 -4.01
CA ILE A 321 -1.97 13.29 -3.85
C ILE A 321 -2.45 12.22 -2.87
N MET A 322 -1.95 10.99 -2.98
CA MET A 322 -2.31 9.89 -2.09
C MET A 322 -1.94 10.20 -0.63
N SER A 323 -0.74 10.72 -0.38
CA SER A 323 -0.32 11.15 0.96
C SER A 323 -1.22 12.24 1.54
N ALA A 324 -1.78 13.11 0.69
CA ALA A 324 -2.63 14.22 1.11
C ALA A 324 -4.11 13.84 1.27
N ILE A 325 -4.52 12.60 0.94
CA ILE A 325 -5.95 12.20 1.01
C ILE A 325 -6.49 12.35 2.43
N SER A 326 -5.80 11.80 3.43
CA SER A 326 -6.27 11.83 4.82
C SER A 326 -6.55 13.27 5.32
N PRO A 327 -5.61 14.24 5.23
CA PRO A 327 -5.94 15.62 5.60
C PRO A 327 -7.04 16.25 4.73
N MET A 328 -7.11 15.94 3.43
CA MET A 328 -8.15 16.50 2.55
C MET A 328 -9.56 16.08 2.95
N ILE A 329 -9.76 14.85 3.40
CA ILE A 329 -11.09 14.31 3.71
C ILE A 329 -11.47 14.41 5.20
N HIS A 330 -10.50 14.53 6.09
CA HIS A 330 -10.72 14.55 7.55
C HIS A 330 -10.57 15.92 8.19
N GLY A 331 -10.36 16.97 7.38
CA GLY A 331 -10.35 18.36 7.85
C GLY A 331 -8.99 18.86 8.33
N GLY A 332 -7.90 18.16 7.99
CA GLY A 332 -6.53 18.69 8.10
C GLY A 332 -6.18 19.63 6.95
N ASP A 333 -4.97 20.16 6.97
CA ASP A 333 -4.44 20.98 5.88
C ASP A 333 -3.50 20.15 5.00
N PRO A 334 -3.89 19.80 3.75
CA PRO A 334 -3.03 19.03 2.85
C PRO A 334 -1.75 19.77 2.44
N VAL A 335 -1.69 21.11 2.61
CA VAL A 335 -0.49 21.90 2.31
C VAL A 335 0.54 21.77 3.43
N GLU A 336 0.14 21.69 4.69
CA GLU A 336 1.04 21.44 5.83
C GLU A 336 1.77 20.10 5.66
N LEU A 337 1.12 19.07 5.14
CA LEU A 337 1.73 17.78 4.87
C LEU A 337 2.88 17.87 3.83
N LEU A 338 2.83 18.83 2.91
CA LEU A 338 3.87 19.05 1.91
C LEU A 338 5.06 19.88 2.45
N ASP A 339 4.91 20.54 3.60
CA ASP A 339 5.98 21.30 4.27
C ASP A 339 6.37 20.66 5.60
N LEU A 340 7.18 19.62 5.52
CA LEU A 340 7.62 18.84 6.70
C LEU A 340 8.70 19.52 7.55
N GLU A 341 9.37 20.54 7.05
CA GLU A 341 10.50 21.18 7.76
C GLU A 341 10.14 21.68 9.18
N PRO A 342 9.00 22.36 9.40
CA PRO A 342 8.63 22.82 10.73
C PRO A 342 8.40 21.66 11.72
N VAL A 343 7.76 20.59 11.26
CA VAL A 343 7.45 19.44 12.12
C VAL A 343 8.69 18.62 12.39
N LEU A 344 9.55 18.38 11.39
CA LEU A 344 10.85 17.74 11.58
C LEU A 344 11.75 18.54 12.55
N ALA A 345 11.77 19.86 12.46
CA ALA A 345 12.50 20.69 13.41
C ALA A 345 11.97 20.51 14.84
N THR A 346 10.64 20.46 15.00
CA THR A 346 9.99 20.20 16.29
C THR A 346 10.34 18.79 16.80
N MET A 347 10.32 17.78 15.95
CA MET A 347 10.70 16.43 16.34
C MET A 347 12.17 16.32 16.75
N ARG A 348 13.09 16.97 16.01
CA ARG A 348 14.52 17.04 16.39
C ARG A 348 14.73 17.70 17.76
N GLU A 349 13.92 18.66 18.13
CA GLU A 349 14.00 19.27 19.48
C GLU A 349 13.43 18.32 20.55
N LYS A 350 12.30 17.68 20.28
CA LYS A 350 11.65 16.75 21.22
C LYS A 350 12.51 15.53 21.54
N ILE A 351 13.17 14.91 20.54
CA ILE A 351 14.02 13.72 20.75
C ILE A 351 15.30 14.01 21.55
N ARG A 352 15.65 15.28 21.76
CA ARG A 352 16.77 15.64 22.69
C ARG A 352 16.44 15.36 24.14
N ASP A 353 15.16 15.29 24.49
CA ASP A 353 14.73 14.79 25.79
C ASP A 353 14.78 13.26 25.80
N PRO A 354 15.67 12.61 26.57
CA PRO A 354 15.77 11.16 26.65
C PRO A 354 14.47 10.48 27.13
N GLY A 355 13.60 11.22 27.81
CA GLY A 355 12.30 10.76 28.30
C GLY A 355 11.21 10.76 27.24
N TYR A 356 11.36 11.48 26.12
CA TYR A 356 10.30 11.69 25.15
C TYR A 356 9.80 10.40 24.50
N VAL A 357 10.68 9.58 23.91
CA VAL A 357 10.29 8.32 23.26
C VAL A 357 9.80 7.28 24.28
N PRO A 358 10.46 7.08 25.45
CA PRO A 358 9.90 6.27 26.53
C PRO A 358 8.49 6.68 26.95
N ASP A 359 8.23 7.96 27.10
CA ASP A 359 6.90 8.47 27.45
C ASP A 359 5.87 8.25 26.33
N LEU A 360 6.28 8.39 25.08
CA LEU A 360 5.46 8.12 23.91
C LEU A 360 5.04 6.64 23.86
N ILE A 361 5.99 5.70 24.05
CA ILE A 361 5.73 4.24 24.13
C ILE A 361 4.76 3.95 25.28
N ARG A 362 5.00 4.53 26.46
CA ARG A 362 4.13 4.31 27.62
C ARG A 362 2.68 4.73 27.31
N ARG A 363 2.49 5.97 26.85
CA ARG A 363 1.15 6.53 26.62
C ARG A 363 0.42 5.89 25.43
N LYS A 364 1.14 5.68 24.31
CA LYS A 364 0.51 5.22 23.06
C LYS A 364 0.32 3.70 23.01
N LEU A 365 1.14 2.92 23.74
CA LEU A 365 1.11 1.44 23.69
C LEU A 365 0.82 0.81 25.06
N LEU A 366 1.70 0.96 26.06
CA LEU A 366 1.57 0.23 27.33
C LEU A 366 0.33 0.60 28.14
N GLU A 367 0.01 1.89 28.24
CA GLU A 367 -1.15 2.41 28.99
C GLU A 367 -2.39 2.60 28.10
N ASN A 368 -2.30 2.33 26.81
CA ASN A 368 -3.41 2.47 25.89
C ASN A 368 -4.38 1.26 26.04
N PRO A 369 -5.60 1.47 26.55
CA PRO A 369 -6.58 0.40 26.69
C PRO A 369 -7.23 0.00 25.37
N HIS A 370 -7.14 0.85 24.31
CA HIS A 370 -7.70 0.56 23.00
C HIS A 370 -6.74 -0.32 22.21
N ARG A 371 -6.67 -1.58 22.61
CA ARG A 371 -5.89 -2.61 21.94
C ARG A 371 -6.67 -3.91 21.80
N VAL A 372 -6.38 -4.60 20.72
CA VAL A 372 -6.97 -5.89 20.38
C VAL A 372 -5.85 -6.91 20.16
N THR A 373 -5.96 -8.06 20.82
CA THR A 373 -5.15 -9.25 20.50
C THR A 373 -6.01 -10.21 19.69
N LEU A 374 -5.63 -10.45 18.46
CA LEU A 374 -6.30 -11.37 17.55
C LEU A 374 -5.47 -12.63 17.38
N THR A 375 -6.11 -13.78 17.66
CA THR A 375 -5.59 -15.12 17.32
C THR A 375 -6.37 -15.65 16.14
N LEU A 376 -5.73 -15.74 14.99
CA LEU A 376 -6.31 -16.28 13.77
C LEU A 376 -5.79 -17.71 13.56
N ARG A 377 -6.63 -18.71 13.83
CA ARG A 377 -6.25 -20.12 13.78
C ARG A 377 -6.70 -20.82 12.50
N PRO A 378 -5.93 -21.80 12.00
CA PRO A 378 -6.34 -22.60 10.86
C PRO A 378 -7.55 -23.47 11.14
N ASP A 379 -8.48 -23.58 10.18
CA ASP A 379 -9.66 -24.44 10.26
C ASP A 379 -9.88 -25.16 8.92
N GLN A 380 -9.62 -26.45 8.90
CA GLN A 380 -9.74 -27.30 7.71
C GLN A 380 -11.19 -27.49 7.22
N GLN A 381 -12.18 -27.23 8.08
CA GLN A 381 -13.59 -27.44 7.75
C GLN A 381 -14.33 -26.14 7.44
N LEU A 382 -13.70 -24.98 7.64
CA LEU A 382 -14.38 -23.69 7.53
C LEU A 382 -14.93 -23.46 6.12
N GLU A 383 -14.11 -23.70 5.09
CA GLU A 383 -14.53 -23.51 3.70
C GLU A 383 -15.63 -24.50 3.31
N SER A 384 -15.50 -25.77 3.69
CA SER A 384 -16.52 -26.79 3.42
C SER A 384 -17.86 -26.44 4.05
N ARG A 385 -17.85 -25.96 5.31
CA ARG A 385 -19.07 -25.51 6.01
C ARG A 385 -19.70 -24.29 5.34
N ARG A 386 -18.89 -23.31 4.92
CA ARG A 386 -19.37 -22.12 4.18
C ARG A 386 -20.00 -22.51 2.84
N GLN A 387 -19.32 -23.32 2.07
CA GLN A 387 -19.82 -23.76 0.77
C GLN A 387 -21.10 -24.60 0.89
N GLU A 388 -21.19 -25.49 1.87
CA GLU A 388 -22.42 -26.26 2.11
C GLU A 388 -23.59 -25.36 2.51
N ALA A 389 -23.37 -24.41 3.41
CA ALA A 389 -24.41 -23.45 3.81
C ALA A 389 -24.92 -22.62 2.63
N ILE A 390 -24.00 -22.13 1.75
CA ILE A 390 -24.38 -21.42 0.53
C ILE A 390 -25.17 -22.33 -0.41
N ARG A 391 -24.73 -23.58 -0.61
CA ARG A 391 -25.43 -24.53 -1.47
C ARG A 391 -26.82 -24.85 -0.96
N GLU A 392 -27.00 -25.11 0.33
CA GLU A 392 -28.30 -25.34 0.96
C GLU A 392 -29.22 -24.13 0.81
N ALA A 393 -28.72 -22.91 1.09
CA ALA A 393 -29.47 -21.69 0.93
C ALA A 393 -29.94 -21.47 -0.53
N LEU A 394 -29.05 -21.70 -1.48
CA LEU A 394 -29.38 -21.58 -2.91
C LEU A 394 -30.34 -22.67 -3.38
N ALA A 395 -30.24 -23.89 -2.87
CA ALA A 395 -31.18 -24.97 -3.17
C ALA A 395 -32.59 -24.65 -2.65
N LEU A 396 -32.70 -24.11 -1.43
CA LEU A 396 -33.97 -23.64 -0.86
C LEU A 396 -34.54 -22.45 -1.69
N ARG A 397 -33.69 -21.49 -2.06
CA ARG A 397 -34.09 -20.37 -2.91
C ARG A 397 -34.58 -20.85 -4.28
N LYS A 398 -33.86 -21.79 -4.90
CA LYS A 398 -34.25 -22.40 -6.19
C LYS A 398 -35.62 -23.06 -6.09
N ALA A 399 -35.87 -23.85 -5.05
CA ALA A 399 -37.16 -24.53 -4.83
C ALA A 399 -38.33 -23.57 -4.61
N ALA A 400 -38.05 -22.35 -4.15
CA ALA A 400 -39.05 -21.30 -3.89
C ALA A 400 -39.26 -20.35 -5.10
N LEU A 401 -38.48 -20.47 -6.20
CA LEU A 401 -38.62 -19.62 -7.37
C LEU A 401 -39.97 -19.84 -8.05
N THR A 402 -40.62 -18.74 -8.39
CA THR A 402 -41.80 -18.73 -9.27
C THR A 402 -41.37 -18.89 -10.73
N GLU A 403 -42.30 -19.30 -11.60
CA GLU A 403 -42.02 -19.38 -13.05
C GLU A 403 -41.56 -18.04 -13.63
N THR A 404 -42.07 -16.93 -13.10
CA THR A 404 -41.67 -15.58 -13.50
C THR A 404 -40.22 -15.29 -13.11
N GLU A 405 -39.81 -15.58 -11.90
CA GLU A 405 -38.42 -15.40 -11.45
C GLU A 405 -37.43 -16.28 -12.22
N VAL A 406 -37.82 -17.52 -12.54
CA VAL A 406 -37.00 -18.41 -13.40
C VAL A 406 -36.80 -17.77 -14.78
N GLN A 407 -37.88 -17.22 -15.37
CA GLN A 407 -37.79 -16.55 -16.66
C GLN A 407 -36.93 -15.30 -16.59
N GLU A 408 -37.06 -14.47 -15.53
CA GLU A 408 -36.24 -13.27 -15.32
C GLU A 408 -34.74 -13.60 -15.20
N ILE A 409 -34.39 -14.69 -14.51
CA ILE A 409 -32.99 -15.15 -14.38
C ILE A 409 -32.46 -15.55 -15.76
N THR A 410 -33.21 -16.31 -16.55
CA THR A 410 -32.78 -16.78 -17.87
C THR A 410 -32.72 -15.63 -18.89
N ASP A 411 -33.69 -14.72 -18.89
CA ASP A 411 -33.71 -13.54 -19.78
C ASP A 411 -32.51 -12.62 -19.48
N ARG A 412 -32.19 -12.41 -18.19
CA ARG A 412 -31.02 -11.63 -17.78
C ARG A 412 -29.73 -12.28 -18.24
N ALA A 413 -29.57 -13.60 -18.09
CA ALA A 413 -28.41 -14.33 -18.56
C ALA A 413 -28.22 -14.17 -20.08
N GLN A 414 -29.30 -14.31 -20.85
CA GLN A 414 -29.28 -14.09 -22.29
C GLN A 414 -28.92 -12.63 -22.64
N ALA A 415 -29.51 -11.65 -21.96
CA ALA A 415 -29.24 -10.23 -22.21
C ALA A 415 -27.77 -9.87 -21.92
N LEU A 416 -27.15 -10.50 -20.88
CA LEU A 416 -25.73 -10.34 -20.61
C LEU A 416 -24.86 -10.95 -21.70
N GLU A 417 -25.19 -12.13 -22.20
CA GLU A 417 -24.46 -12.78 -23.30
C GLU A 417 -24.53 -11.96 -24.59
N GLU A 418 -25.74 -11.45 -24.94
CA GLU A 418 -25.94 -10.56 -26.08
C GLU A 418 -25.12 -9.27 -25.93
N ARG A 419 -25.08 -8.69 -24.72
CA ARG A 419 -24.30 -7.46 -24.44
C ARG A 419 -22.81 -7.69 -24.57
N GLN A 420 -22.28 -8.79 -24.04
CA GLN A 420 -20.86 -9.13 -24.11
C GLN A 420 -20.38 -9.38 -25.55
N THR A 421 -21.26 -9.85 -26.41
CA THR A 421 -20.95 -10.10 -27.84
C THR A 421 -21.19 -8.88 -28.72
N ARG A 422 -21.95 -7.89 -28.23
CA ARG A 422 -22.23 -6.65 -28.98
C ARG A 422 -20.96 -5.82 -29.12
N LYS A 423 -20.72 -5.36 -30.35
CA LYS A 423 -19.65 -4.39 -30.59
C LYS A 423 -20.18 -2.98 -30.36
N ASP A 424 -19.66 -2.32 -29.35
CA ASP A 424 -19.99 -0.93 -29.07
C ASP A 424 -19.35 0.04 -30.08
N ASP A 425 -19.97 1.19 -30.29
CA ASP A 425 -19.43 2.26 -31.12
C ASP A 425 -18.40 3.07 -30.32
N ASP A 426 -17.10 2.80 -30.54
CA ASP A 426 -15.99 3.48 -29.90
C ASP A 426 -15.66 4.85 -30.54
N SER A 427 -16.42 5.29 -31.55
CA SER A 427 -16.18 6.57 -32.23
C SER A 427 -16.53 7.79 -31.36
N ILE A 428 -17.36 7.58 -30.33
CA ILE A 428 -17.72 8.62 -29.35
C ILE A 428 -16.59 8.97 -28.39
N LEU A 429 -15.62 8.06 -28.22
CA LEU A 429 -14.50 8.29 -27.32
C LEU A 429 -13.47 9.23 -27.96
N PRO A 430 -12.92 10.19 -27.18
CA PRO A 430 -11.85 11.02 -27.67
C PRO A 430 -10.60 10.16 -27.92
N LYS A 431 -9.86 10.45 -29.00
CA LYS A 431 -8.73 9.63 -29.46
C LYS A 431 -7.46 10.45 -29.59
N VAL A 432 -6.34 9.79 -29.36
CA VAL A 432 -5.01 10.24 -29.75
C VAL A 432 -4.59 9.51 -31.02
N ASP A 433 -3.85 10.20 -31.88
CA ASP A 433 -3.32 9.69 -33.12
C ASP A 433 -1.79 9.51 -33.06
N LEU A 434 -1.20 8.86 -34.06
CA LEU A 434 0.24 8.72 -34.16
C LEU A 434 0.97 10.08 -34.21
N THR A 435 0.30 11.12 -34.72
CA THR A 435 0.84 12.49 -34.77
C THR A 435 0.93 13.15 -33.39
N ASP A 436 0.24 12.62 -32.39
CA ASP A 436 0.28 13.10 -31.01
C ASP A 436 1.44 12.47 -30.22
N VAL A 437 2.06 11.42 -30.75
CA VAL A 437 3.22 10.77 -30.15
C VAL A 437 4.47 11.61 -30.43
N PRO A 438 5.25 12.00 -29.41
CA PRO A 438 6.50 12.70 -29.62
C PRO A 438 7.45 11.91 -30.53
N LEU A 439 8.00 12.54 -31.54
CA LEU A 439 8.92 11.89 -32.49
C LEU A 439 10.27 11.52 -31.86
N GLN A 440 10.63 12.19 -30.77
CA GLN A 440 11.88 11.97 -30.05
C GLN A 440 11.61 11.79 -28.58
N MET A 441 12.29 10.82 -27.97
CA MET A 441 12.31 10.64 -26.52
C MET A 441 13.20 11.74 -25.93
N PRO A 442 12.78 12.45 -24.87
CA PRO A 442 13.65 13.41 -24.21
C PRO A 442 14.86 12.69 -23.61
N GLU A 443 16.05 13.06 -24.02
CA GLU A 443 17.28 12.56 -23.44
C GLU A 443 17.73 13.48 -22.30
N PRO A 444 18.14 12.93 -21.15
CA PRO A 444 18.67 13.72 -20.05
C PRO A 444 20.05 14.29 -20.45
N GLU A 445 20.22 15.61 -20.32
CA GLU A 445 21.50 16.26 -20.56
C GLU A 445 22.51 15.95 -19.46
N ALA A 446 23.67 15.41 -19.83
CA ALA A 446 24.79 15.19 -18.94
C ALA A 446 25.86 16.29 -19.12
N ARG A 447 26.46 16.69 -17.98
CA ARG A 447 27.73 17.46 -17.98
C ARG A 447 28.85 16.49 -17.62
N TYR A 448 29.90 16.48 -18.44
CA TYR A 448 31.03 15.61 -18.21
C TYR A 448 32.17 16.39 -17.54
N ASP A 449 32.85 15.75 -16.58
CA ASP A 449 34.11 16.25 -16.05
C ASP A 449 35.21 16.09 -17.11
N GLY A 450 36.31 16.85 -17.02
CA GLY A 450 37.26 17.11 -18.09
C GLY A 450 37.86 15.88 -18.81
N ASP A 451 37.91 14.72 -18.15
CA ASP A 451 38.34 13.43 -18.72
C ASP A 451 37.19 12.48 -19.08
N ALA A 452 35.95 12.93 -18.94
CA ALA A 452 34.72 12.16 -19.16
C ALA A 452 34.55 10.92 -18.24
N SER A 453 35.28 10.87 -17.12
CA SER A 453 35.14 9.78 -16.13
C SER A 453 33.89 9.90 -15.26
N ALA A 454 33.31 11.10 -15.17
CA ALA A 454 32.07 11.35 -14.45
C ALA A 454 31.04 12.08 -15.30
N ALA A 455 29.78 11.66 -15.23
CA ALA A 455 28.65 12.32 -15.84
C ALA A 455 27.74 12.91 -14.75
N LEU A 456 27.50 14.21 -14.79
CA LEU A 456 26.64 14.92 -13.85
C LEU A 456 25.32 15.29 -14.54
N TYR A 457 24.21 14.80 -13.95
CA TYR A 457 22.85 15.11 -14.39
C TYR A 457 22.21 16.10 -13.40
N VAL A 458 22.07 17.35 -13.79
CA VAL A 458 21.45 18.38 -12.95
C VAL A 458 19.94 18.27 -13.05
N ARG A 459 19.31 17.90 -11.95
CA ARG A 459 17.84 17.73 -11.82
C ARG A 459 17.34 18.33 -10.51
N GLY A 460 16.06 18.65 -10.44
CA GLY A 460 15.39 18.97 -9.19
C GLY A 460 15.18 17.69 -8.37
N THR A 461 15.94 17.53 -7.30
CA THR A 461 15.96 16.32 -6.48
C THR A 461 15.48 16.57 -5.05
N ASN A 462 14.83 17.71 -4.80
CA ASN A 462 14.34 18.11 -3.48
C ASN A 462 15.43 18.02 -2.37
N GLY A 463 16.68 18.37 -2.71
CA GLY A 463 17.80 18.38 -1.76
C GLY A 463 18.48 17.03 -1.55
N LEU A 464 18.20 16.05 -2.39
CA LEU A 464 18.91 14.77 -2.44
C LEU A 464 20.04 14.77 -3.48
N VAL A 465 21.03 13.94 -3.25
CA VAL A 465 22.10 13.60 -4.19
C VAL A 465 22.04 12.09 -4.43
N TYR A 466 22.09 11.72 -5.70
CA TYR A 466 22.20 10.32 -6.14
C TYR A 466 23.60 10.13 -6.73
N GLU A 467 24.29 9.08 -6.30
CA GLU A 467 25.60 8.73 -6.80
C GLU A 467 25.59 7.28 -7.29
N GLN A 468 26.18 7.07 -8.46
CA GLN A 468 26.27 5.77 -9.08
C GLN A 468 27.69 5.52 -9.55
N ILE A 469 28.28 4.38 -9.14
CA ILE A 469 29.57 3.90 -9.61
C ILE A 469 29.32 2.71 -10.53
N VAL A 470 29.70 2.83 -11.80
CA VAL A 470 29.53 1.79 -12.81
C VAL A 470 30.89 1.17 -13.13
N VAL A 471 31.02 -0.12 -12.88
CA VAL A 471 32.29 -0.86 -13.06
C VAL A 471 32.05 -1.97 -14.09
N PRO A 472 32.85 -2.04 -15.18
CA PRO A 472 32.78 -3.18 -16.08
C PRO A 472 33.14 -4.47 -15.35
N VAL A 473 32.34 -5.52 -15.58
CA VAL A 473 32.63 -6.84 -15.04
C VAL A 473 33.74 -7.49 -15.89
N PRO A 474 34.81 -8.01 -15.28
CA PRO A 474 35.85 -8.72 -16.00
C PRO A 474 35.32 -10.05 -16.58
N ASP A 475 36.14 -10.71 -17.38
CA ASP A 475 35.81 -12.07 -17.82
C ASP A 475 35.74 -13.02 -16.60
N LEU A 476 34.55 -13.56 -16.38
CA LEU A 476 34.23 -14.49 -15.28
C LEU A 476 33.96 -15.88 -15.85
N SER A 477 34.32 -16.91 -15.08
CA SER A 477 33.90 -18.30 -15.32
C SER A 477 32.39 -18.48 -15.11
N GLU A 478 31.81 -19.57 -15.60
CA GLU A 478 30.39 -19.90 -15.40
C GLU A 478 30.02 -19.98 -13.88
N ASP A 479 30.90 -20.55 -13.07
CA ASP A 479 30.71 -20.65 -11.63
C ASP A 479 30.72 -19.26 -10.96
N GLU A 480 31.62 -18.37 -11.34
CA GLU A 480 31.66 -17.00 -10.83
C GLU A 480 30.45 -16.19 -11.29
N LEU A 481 29.99 -16.34 -12.53
CA LEU A 481 28.76 -15.71 -13.02
C LEU A 481 27.52 -16.18 -12.22
N ALA A 482 27.48 -17.45 -11.85
CA ALA A 482 26.39 -17.97 -11.03
C ALA A 482 26.37 -17.39 -9.59
N LEU A 483 27.50 -16.89 -9.09
CA LEU A 483 27.61 -16.24 -7.78
C LEU A 483 27.26 -14.76 -7.80
N LEU A 484 27.28 -14.09 -8.95
CA LEU A 484 27.04 -12.64 -9.03
C LEU A 484 25.73 -12.18 -8.39
N PRO A 485 24.57 -12.86 -8.55
CA PRO A 485 23.33 -12.45 -7.89
C PRO A 485 23.45 -12.44 -6.36
N TYR A 486 24.12 -13.45 -5.80
CA TYR A 486 24.36 -13.52 -4.35
C TYR A 486 25.36 -12.45 -3.89
N TYR A 487 26.43 -12.28 -4.65
CA TYR A 487 27.43 -11.24 -4.34
C TYR A 487 26.83 -9.85 -4.32
N THR A 488 26.04 -9.49 -5.36
CA THR A 488 25.39 -8.17 -5.42
C THR A 488 24.32 -7.97 -4.36
N ALA A 489 23.61 -9.02 -3.95
CA ALA A 489 22.63 -8.94 -2.87
C ALA A 489 23.26 -8.80 -1.49
N LEU A 490 24.44 -9.39 -1.27
CA LEU A 490 25.06 -9.45 0.06
C LEU A 490 26.08 -8.33 0.31
N ILE A 491 26.72 -7.77 -0.73
CA ILE A 491 27.86 -6.86 -0.55
C ILE A 491 27.52 -5.59 0.25
N SER A 492 26.28 -5.12 0.20
CA SER A 492 25.79 -3.98 0.98
C SER A 492 25.31 -4.37 2.40
N GLU A 493 25.17 -5.68 2.67
CA GLU A 493 24.61 -6.20 3.92
C GLU A 493 25.69 -6.73 4.89
N VAL A 494 26.92 -6.90 4.41
CA VAL A 494 28.05 -7.42 5.20
C VAL A 494 28.86 -6.29 5.83
N GLY A 495 29.75 -6.65 6.78
CA GLY A 495 30.70 -5.72 7.38
C GLY A 495 31.70 -5.15 6.38
N CYS A 496 32.35 -4.06 6.73
CA CYS A 496 33.31 -3.37 5.87
C CYS A 496 34.52 -2.90 6.67
N GLY A 497 35.71 -3.27 6.22
CA GLY A 497 36.95 -2.93 6.91
C GLY A 497 37.00 -3.51 8.34
N GLU A 498 37.01 -2.65 9.36
CA GLU A 498 36.96 -3.05 10.77
C GLU A 498 35.55 -3.11 11.35
N LEU A 499 34.54 -2.59 10.64
CA LEU A 499 33.15 -2.59 11.07
C LEU A 499 32.50 -3.94 10.77
N ASP A 500 31.77 -4.47 11.76
CA ASP A 500 30.87 -5.61 11.54
C ASP A 500 29.60 -5.18 10.77
N TYR A 501 28.77 -6.15 10.37
CA TYR A 501 27.59 -5.88 9.57
C TYR A 501 26.59 -4.95 10.28
N LEU A 502 26.39 -5.06 11.59
CA LEU A 502 25.49 -4.19 12.36
C LEU A 502 26.01 -2.75 12.38
N GLN A 503 27.29 -2.56 12.67
CA GLN A 503 27.93 -1.24 12.67
C GLN A 503 27.90 -0.60 11.28
N MET A 504 28.03 -1.42 10.22
CA MET A 504 27.97 -0.93 8.85
C MET A 504 26.54 -0.52 8.48
N GLN A 505 25.51 -1.28 8.86
CA GLN A 505 24.10 -0.91 8.66
C GLN A 505 23.72 0.37 9.41
N ASP A 506 24.15 0.50 10.67
CA ASP A 506 23.95 1.73 11.45
C ASP A 506 24.58 2.95 10.73
N ARG A 507 25.78 2.79 10.19
CA ARG A 507 26.49 3.86 9.46
C ARG A 507 25.79 4.21 8.15
N ILE A 508 25.35 3.20 7.36
CA ILE A 508 24.57 3.41 6.13
C ILE A 508 23.30 4.19 6.44
N SER A 509 22.56 3.80 7.47
CA SER A 509 21.31 4.46 7.88
C SER A 509 21.53 5.89 8.39
N ALA A 510 22.66 6.17 9.05
CA ALA A 510 22.96 7.50 9.57
C ALA A 510 23.46 8.48 8.49
N GLU A 511 24.18 8.01 7.46
CA GLU A 511 24.86 8.87 6.48
C GLU A 511 24.13 8.91 5.12
N SER A 512 23.27 7.91 4.78
CA SER A 512 22.67 7.76 3.46
C SER A 512 21.20 7.31 3.52
N GLY A 513 20.55 7.30 2.38
CA GLY A 513 19.23 6.68 2.17
C GLY A 513 19.33 5.25 1.63
N GLY A 514 20.39 4.55 1.99
CA GLY A 514 20.68 3.20 1.54
C GLY A 514 21.71 3.12 0.41
N ILE A 515 22.34 1.96 0.34
CA ILE A 515 23.25 1.57 -0.75
C ILE A 515 22.73 0.28 -1.35
N SER A 516 22.73 0.19 -2.66
CA SER A 516 22.39 -1.03 -3.38
C SER A 516 23.42 -1.34 -4.44
N VAL A 517 23.63 -2.63 -4.69
CA VAL A 517 24.52 -3.09 -5.74
C VAL A 517 23.74 -4.01 -6.67
N SER A 518 23.88 -3.81 -7.96
CA SER A 518 23.19 -4.61 -8.97
C SER A 518 24.14 -5.00 -10.11
N PHE A 519 23.81 -6.07 -10.81
CA PHE A 519 24.46 -6.49 -12.03
C PHE A 519 23.55 -6.19 -13.21
N SER A 520 24.12 -5.64 -14.29
CA SER A 520 23.43 -5.38 -15.54
C SER A 520 24.24 -5.94 -16.72
N ALA A 521 23.64 -6.79 -17.51
CA ALA A 521 24.19 -7.25 -18.78
C ALA A 521 23.37 -6.69 -19.94
N LYS A 522 24.02 -6.04 -20.90
CA LYS A 522 23.37 -5.43 -22.06
C LYS A 522 24.04 -5.87 -23.35
N GLY A 523 23.23 -6.27 -24.33
CA GLY A 523 23.70 -6.49 -25.70
C GLY A 523 24.04 -5.18 -26.39
N GLN A 524 25.05 -5.19 -27.26
CA GLN A 524 25.37 -4.06 -28.11
C GLN A 524 24.21 -3.81 -29.10
N ILE A 525 24.00 -2.53 -29.46
CA ILE A 525 22.90 -2.14 -30.35
C ILE A 525 23.03 -2.84 -31.72
N ASP A 526 24.26 -2.96 -32.22
CA ASP A 526 24.55 -3.53 -33.54
C ASP A 526 24.76 -5.05 -33.49
N ASN A 527 24.98 -5.64 -32.30
CA ASN A 527 25.21 -7.06 -32.12
C ASN A 527 24.72 -7.55 -30.76
N VAL A 528 23.52 -8.14 -30.73
CA VAL A 528 22.88 -8.64 -29.50
C VAL A 528 23.63 -9.79 -28.85
N HIS A 529 24.57 -10.44 -29.54
CA HIS A 529 25.42 -11.50 -29.01
C HIS A 529 26.70 -11.00 -28.36
N ASP A 530 27.00 -9.70 -28.51
CA ASP A 530 28.11 -9.04 -27.86
C ASP A 530 27.60 -8.37 -26.59
N LEU A 531 27.80 -9.06 -25.44
CA LEU A 531 27.28 -8.65 -24.14
C LEU A 531 28.36 -7.90 -23.35
N SER A 532 27.99 -6.78 -22.79
CA SER A 532 28.79 -6.06 -21.80
C SER A 532 28.12 -6.16 -20.43
N GLY A 533 28.85 -6.64 -19.44
CA GLY A 533 28.42 -6.73 -18.04
C GLY A 533 28.94 -5.56 -17.22
N TYR A 534 28.10 -5.04 -16.34
CA TYR A 534 28.44 -3.95 -15.42
C TYR A 534 27.94 -4.25 -14.02
N MET A 535 28.78 -3.99 -13.04
CA MET A 535 28.34 -3.84 -11.64
C MET A 535 28.04 -2.38 -11.38
N ILE A 536 26.93 -2.12 -10.75
CA ILE A 536 26.41 -0.78 -10.51
C ILE A 536 26.19 -0.63 -9.01
N PHE A 537 26.98 0.24 -8.38
CA PHE A 537 26.84 0.63 -6.99
C PHE A 537 26.03 1.92 -6.95
N ASN A 538 24.89 1.91 -6.29
CA ASN A 538 23.99 3.04 -6.18
C ASN A 538 23.90 3.49 -4.74
N GLY A 539 23.79 4.79 -4.54
CA GLY A 539 23.48 5.36 -3.24
C GLY A 539 22.78 6.70 -3.39
N LYS A 540 22.06 7.09 -2.34
CA LYS A 540 21.42 8.39 -2.24
C LYS A 540 21.65 8.96 -0.85
N ALA A 541 21.73 10.29 -0.74
CA ALA A 541 21.84 10.98 0.55
C ALA A 541 21.28 12.40 0.45
N LEU A 542 21.02 13.00 1.62
CA LEU A 542 20.81 14.45 1.68
C LEU A 542 22.05 15.20 1.18
N ALA A 543 21.85 16.29 0.46
CA ALA A 543 22.95 17.06 -0.14
C ALA A 543 24.03 17.49 0.89
N ARG A 544 23.64 17.68 2.16
CA ARG A 544 24.57 17.94 3.26
C ARG A 544 25.48 16.75 3.60
N ASN A 545 25.07 15.52 3.27
CA ASN A 545 25.77 14.26 3.56
C ASN A 545 26.48 13.68 2.33
N ARG A 546 26.56 14.41 1.20
CA ARG A 546 27.13 13.90 -0.06
C ARG A 546 28.53 13.29 0.08
N GLU A 547 29.40 13.91 0.90
CA GLU A 547 30.76 13.40 1.12
C GLU A 547 30.79 12.08 1.91
N GLY A 548 29.79 11.89 2.80
CA GLY A 548 29.57 10.62 3.50
C GLY A 548 29.17 9.53 2.51
N LEU A 549 28.23 9.81 1.62
CA LEU A 549 27.79 8.88 0.58
C LEU A 549 28.94 8.40 -0.31
N THR A 550 29.75 9.34 -0.83
CA THR A 550 30.90 8.99 -1.68
C THR A 550 31.88 8.08 -0.94
N ARG A 551 32.16 8.37 0.35
CA ARG A 551 33.01 7.50 1.18
C ARG A 551 32.40 6.13 1.40
N LEU A 552 31.12 6.06 1.76
CA LEU A 552 30.39 4.80 1.96
C LEU A 552 30.43 3.91 0.72
N LEU A 553 30.14 4.46 -0.46
CA LEU A 553 30.23 3.72 -1.72
C LEU A 553 31.65 3.20 -1.98
N GLY A 554 32.66 4.04 -1.71
CA GLY A 554 34.06 3.64 -1.82
C GLY A 554 34.47 2.55 -0.82
N ASP A 555 33.98 2.62 0.42
CA ASP A 555 34.24 1.63 1.48
C ASP A 555 33.60 0.29 1.12
N VAL A 556 32.32 0.26 0.71
CA VAL A 556 31.63 -0.96 0.25
C VAL A 556 32.35 -1.58 -0.94
N PHE A 557 32.72 -0.77 -1.93
CA PHE A 557 33.42 -1.23 -3.12
C PHE A 557 34.78 -1.89 -2.81
N ASN A 558 35.56 -1.32 -1.88
CA ASN A 558 36.92 -1.77 -1.60
C ASN A 558 37.07 -2.67 -0.37
N GLY A 559 36.14 -2.63 0.56
CA GLY A 559 36.33 -3.16 1.90
C GLY A 559 35.27 -4.13 2.42
N ALA A 560 34.27 -4.50 1.60
CA ALA A 560 33.25 -5.46 2.01
C ALA A 560 33.85 -6.81 2.42
N ARG A 561 33.37 -7.38 3.53
CA ARG A 561 33.89 -8.61 4.15
C ARG A 561 32.83 -9.71 4.11
N PHE A 562 33.25 -10.93 3.77
CA PHE A 562 32.39 -12.12 3.70
C PHE A 562 32.84 -13.21 4.70
N ASP A 563 33.51 -12.82 5.78
CA ASP A 563 34.09 -13.69 6.81
C ASP A 563 33.27 -13.70 8.11
N GLU A 564 32.13 -13.03 8.15
CA GLU A 564 31.21 -13.01 9.28
C GLU A 564 30.26 -14.22 9.25
N HIS A 565 29.96 -14.80 10.44
CA HIS A 565 29.14 -15.99 10.62
C HIS A 565 27.81 -15.68 11.29
#